data_1eb7ce21ab2077f80e9f705b462b9455
#
_entry.id   1eb7ce21ab2077f80e9f705b462b9455
#
_cell.length_a   1.000
_cell.length_b   1.000
_cell.length_c   1.000
_cell.angle_alpha   90.00
_cell.angle_beta   90.00
_cell.angle_gamma   90.00
#
_symmetry.space_group_name_H-M   'P 1'
#
loop_
_entity.id
_entity.type
_entity.pdbx_description
1 polymer ?
#
loop_
_entity_poly.entity_id
_entity_poly.type
_entity_poly.pdbx_seq_one_letter_code
_entity_poly.pdbx_strand_id
1 'polypeptide(L)'
;VGPVTEAMRRLVPGDVLGVRGPFGSCWPVAAAEGCDLVIVAGGVGLAPLRPAILYVLRHRQRFGRVCIFYGARTPADILYRHELRRWRGQFDLLVDVTVDRATRDWAGRVGVVPRLVEGGGYDPQHTVALLCGPEIMMRYTARALVARGVTTDRIYVSMERNMKCAVGLCGHCQFGPHFVCRDGPVFRFDAIEALMTVDGL
;
A
#
# COMPACT_ATOMS: atom_id res chain seq x y z
N VAL A 1 10.17 -18.48 7.17
CA VAL A 1 8.99 -18.53 8.04
C VAL A 1 9.50 -18.61 9.46
N GLY A 2 9.13 -17.67 10.34
CA GLY A 2 9.56 -17.64 11.72
C GLY A 2 8.65 -18.49 12.64
N PRO A 3 9.07 -18.74 13.90
CA PRO A 3 8.31 -19.57 14.84
C PRO A 3 6.87 -19.09 15.07
N VAL A 4 6.66 -17.77 15.16
CA VAL A 4 5.35 -17.16 15.36
C VAL A 4 4.43 -17.42 14.16
N THR A 5 4.93 -17.19 12.95
CA THR A 5 4.17 -17.41 11.71
C THR A 5 3.83 -18.90 11.53
N GLU A 6 4.74 -19.80 11.92
CA GLU A 6 4.46 -21.24 11.87
C GLU A 6 3.40 -21.64 12.90
N ALA A 7 3.42 -21.05 14.10
CA ALA A 7 2.39 -21.25 15.10
C ALA A 7 1.02 -20.75 14.60
N MET A 8 0.99 -19.56 14.00
CA MET A 8 -0.23 -18.99 13.41
C MET A 8 -0.80 -19.85 12.29
N ARG A 9 0.05 -20.51 11.48
CA ARG A 9 -0.38 -21.40 10.40
C ARG A 9 -1.17 -22.63 10.90
N ARG A 10 -0.98 -23.01 12.17
CA ARG A 10 -1.65 -24.16 12.79
C ARG A 10 -2.99 -23.83 13.42
N LEU A 11 -3.33 -22.54 13.52
CA LEU A 11 -4.60 -22.08 14.09
C LEU A 11 -5.78 -22.56 13.23
N VAL A 12 -6.84 -22.98 13.92
CA VAL A 12 -8.10 -23.38 13.31
C VAL A 12 -9.25 -22.51 13.84
N PRO A 13 -10.40 -22.45 13.15
CA PRO A 13 -11.57 -21.73 13.64
C PRO A 13 -11.95 -22.15 15.06
N GLY A 14 -12.04 -21.18 15.98
CA GLY A 14 -12.29 -21.40 17.42
C GLY A 14 -11.05 -21.17 18.30
N ASP A 15 -9.85 -21.18 17.71
CA ASP A 15 -8.64 -20.83 18.46
C ASP A 15 -8.59 -19.35 18.82
N VAL A 16 -7.89 -19.03 19.92
CA VAL A 16 -7.75 -17.67 20.43
C VAL A 16 -6.38 -17.11 20.06
N LEU A 17 -6.38 -15.92 19.46
CA LEU A 17 -5.19 -15.15 19.16
C LEU A 17 -5.18 -13.83 19.95
N GLY A 18 -4.11 -13.58 20.72
CA GLY A 18 -3.91 -12.30 21.41
C GLY A 18 -3.43 -11.22 20.43
N VAL A 19 -4.14 -10.09 20.38
CA VAL A 19 -3.79 -8.93 19.54
C VAL A 19 -3.62 -7.70 20.42
N ARG A 20 -2.55 -6.95 20.20
CA ARG A 20 -2.28 -5.66 20.85
C ARG A 20 -2.16 -4.56 19.81
N GLY A 21 -2.87 -3.47 20.00
CA GLY A 21 -2.91 -2.31 19.10
C GLY A 21 -4.25 -1.58 19.20
N PRO A 22 -4.57 -0.65 18.27
CA PRO A 22 -3.72 -0.19 17.17
C PRO A 22 -2.54 0.65 17.63
N PHE A 23 -1.48 0.70 16.82
CA PHE A 23 -0.30 1.53 17.07
C PHE A 23 -0.02 2.44 15.87
N GLY A 24 0.56 3.63 16.15
CA GLY A 24 1.00 4.56 15.13
C GLY A 24 -0.14 5.22 14.36
N SER A 25 0.15 5.59 13.12
CA SER A 25 -0.76 6.33 12.22
C SER A 25 -1.59 5.39 11.33
N CYS A 26 -2.70 5.91 10.81
CA CYS A 26 -3.59 5.20 9.89
C CYS A 26 -3.57 5.80 8.48
N TRP A 27 -4.16 5.10 7.51
CA TRP A 27 -4.42 5.64 6.19
C TRP A 27 -5.39 6.83 6.27
N PRO A 28 -5.06 7.99 5.66
CA PRO A 28 -5.86 9.20 5.74
C PRO A 28 -7.04 9.17 4.74
N VAL A 29 -7.85 8.13 4.77
CA VAL A 29 -8.95 7.93 3.81
C VAL A 29 -9.99 9.06 3.88
N ALA A 30 -10.19 9.66 5.04
CA ALA A 30 -11.08 10.81 5.19
C ALA A 30 -10.55 12.06 4.47
N ALA A 31 -9.22 12.27 4.44
CA ALA A 31 -8.60 13.37 3.71
C ALA A 31 -8.70 13.21 2.18
N ALA A 32 -9.01 12.01 1.69
CA ALA A 32 -9.20 11.72 0.28
C ALA A 32 -10.66 11.89 -0.19
N GLU A 33 -11.60 12.21 0.72
CA GLU A 33 -12.99 12.46 0.33
C GLU A 33 -13.08 13.68 -0.60
N GLY A 34 -13.86 13.57 -1.66
CA GLY A 34 -13.96 14.56 -2.73
C GLY A 34 -12.84 14.52 -3.77
N CYS A 35 -11.78 13.75 -3.52
CA CYS A 35 -10.63 13.61 -4.44
C CYS A 35 -10.66 12.30 -5.22
N ASP A 36 -9.88 12.25 -6.28
CA ASP A 36 -9.48 10.99 -6.91
C ASP A 36 -8.53 10.24 -5.96
N LEU A 37 -8.63 8.93 -5.93
CA LEU A 37 -7.82 8.09 -5.05
C LEU A 37 -7.02 7.07 -5.85
N VAL A 38 -5.71 7.11 -5.70
CA VAL A 38 -4.78 6.16 -6.31
C VAL A 38 -4.20 5.26 -5.20
N ILE A 39 -4.50 3.98 -5.24
CA ILE A 39 -4.02 2.99 -4.28
C ILE A 39 -3.02 2.09 -4.99
N VAL A 40 -1.78 2.05 -4.50
CA VAL A 40 -0.71 1.28 -5.13
C VAL A 40 -0.12 0.28 -4.14
N ALA A 41 -0.18 -0.99 -4.51
CA ALA A 41 0.30 -2.08 -3.68
C ALA A 41 1.37 -2.90 -4.38
N GLY A 42 2.37 -3.36 -3.62
CA GLY A 42 3.37 -4.33 -4.05
C GLY A 42 3.43 -5.54 -3.12
N GLY A 43 3.27 -6.75 -3.67
CA GLY A 43 3.34 -7.99 -2.92
C GLY A 43 2.40 -8.01 -1.71
N VAL A 44 2.94 -8.23 -0.50
CA VAL A 44 2.17 -8.26 0.76
C VAL A 44 1.56 -6.90 1.12
N GLY A 45 2.04 -5.80 0.54
CA GLY A 45 1.53 -4.44 0.79
C GLY A 45 0.04 -4.23 0.44
N LEU A 46 -0.57 -5.16 -0.31
CA LEU A 46 -2.01 -5.13 -0.53
C LEU A 46 -2.79 -5.42 0.77
N ALA A 47 -2.23 -6.18 1.70
CA ALA A 47 -2.89 -6.52 2.96
C ALA A 47 -3.13 -5.31 3.87
N PRO A 48 -2.14 -4.42 4.15
CA PRO A 48 -2.37 -3.18 4.90
C PRO A 48 -3.27 -2.17 4.18
N LEU A 49 -3.32 -2.18 2.86
CA LEU A 49 -4.19 -1.30 2.07
C LEU A 49 -5.64 -1.83 1.96
N ARG A 50 -5.84 -3.12 2.17
CA ARG A 50 -7.16 -3.76 2.04
C ARG A 50 -8.24 -3.11 2.91
N PRO A 51 -8.03 -2.77 4.20
CA PRO A 51 -9.04 -2.07 4.99
C PRO A 51 -9.43 -0.71 4.40
N ALA A 52 -8.46 0.07 3.89
CA ALA A 52 -8.73 1.34 3.21
C ALA A 52 -9.55 1.12 1.93
N ILE A 53 -9.20 0.12 1.12
CA ILE A 53 -9.97 -0.25 -0.08
C ILE A 53 -11.41 -0.59 0.29
N LEU A 54 -11.63 -1.45 1.30
CA LEU A 54 -12.97 -1.85 1.72
C LEU A 54 -13.79 -0.66 2.25
N TYR A 55 -13.15 0.27 2.96
CA TYR A 55 -13.80 1.51 3.39
C TYR A 55 -14.24 2.36 2.20
N VAL A 56 -13.33 2.58 1.24
CA VAL A 56 -13.60 3.34 0.01
C VAL A 56 -14.75 2.71 -0.78
N LEU A 57 -14.75 1.40 -0.95
CA LEU A 57 -15.80 0.68 -1.66
C LEU A 57 -17.17 0.82 -0.97
N ARG A 58 -17.19 0.80 0.36
CA ARG A 58 -18.43 0.98 1.13
C ARG A 58 -18.97 2.41 1.06
N HIS A 59 -18.09 3.39 0.88
CA HIS A 59 -18.43 4.81 0.83
C HIS A 59 -18.10 5.43 -0.55
N ARG A 60 -18.25 4.65 -1.61
CA ARG A 60 -17.77 4.94 -2.95
C ARG A 60 -18.13 6.34 -3.46
N GLN A 61 -19.35 6.79 -3.16
CA GLN A 61 -19.87 8.09 -3.58
C GLN A 61 -19.15 9.31 -2.96
N ARG A 62 -18.31 9.09 -1.95
CA ARG A 62 -17.52 10.16 -1.32
C ARG A 62 -16.21 10.45 -2.05
N PHE A 63 -15.84 9.63 -3.02
CA PHE A 63 -14.56 9.71 -3.72
C PHE A 63 -14.79 9.97 -5.21
N GLY A 64 -13.86 10.68 -5.83
CA GLY A 64 -13.77 10.79 -7.27
C GLY A 64 -13.41 9.46 -7.93
N ARG A 65 -12.54 9.45 -8.91
CA ARG A 65 -12.01 8.21 -9.48
C ARG A 65 -11.23 7.40 -8.47
N VAL A 66 -11.38 6.10 -8.50
CA VAL A 66 -10.59 5.18 -7.66
C VAL A 66 -9.81 4.25 -8.56
N CYS A 67 -8.47 4.33 -8.47
CA CYS A 67 -7.54 3.50 -9.20
C CYS A 67 -6.79 2.60 -8.22
N ILE A 68 -6.78 1.30 -8.44
CA ILE A 68 -6.05 0.31 -7.66
C ILE A 68 -5.02 -0.35 -8.57
N PHE A 69 -3.74 -0.12 -8.29
CA PHE A 69 -2.62 -0.70 -9.02
C PHE A 69 -1.89 -1.69 -8.13
N TYR A 70 -1.78 -2.92 -8.58
CA TYR A 70 -1.17 -3.99 -7.79
C TYR A 70 -0.10 -4.74 -8.57
N GLY A 71 1.06 -4.92 -7.94
CA GLY A 71 2.16 -5.71 -8.47
C GLY A 71 2.50 -6.92 -7.61
N ALA A 72 2.77 -8.05 -8.26
CA ALA A 72 3.29 -9.25 -7.63
C ALA A 72 4.51 -9.78 -8.39
N ARG A 73 5.35 -10.60 -7.76
CA ARG A 73 6.52 -11.19 -8.46
C ARG A 73 6.09 -12.13 -9.56
N THR A 74 5.17 -13.02 -9.27
CA THR A 74 4.61 -14.00 -10.22
C THR A 74 3.09 -14.07 -10.07
N PRO A 75 2.37 -14.66 -11.01
CA PRO A 75 0.95 -14.89 -10.86
C PRO A 75 0.59 -15.68 -9.60
N ALA A 76 1.46 -16.60 -9.14
CA ALA A 76 1.23 -17.40 -7.93
C ALA A 76 1.21 -16.54 -6.65
N ASP A 77 1.97 -15.43 -6.64
CA ASP A 77 2.11 -14.53 -5.50
C ASP A 77 0.98 -13.50 -5.39
N ILE A 78 0.02 -13.47 -6.31
CA ILE A 78 -1.10 -12.54 -6.28
C ILE A 78 -2.00 -12.86 -5.09
N LEU A 79 -2.11 -11.90 -4.15
CA LEU A 79 -3.00 -11.98 -3.00
C LEU A 79 -4.44 -11.61 -3.37
N TYR A 80 -5.40 -12.07 -2.58
CA TYR A 80 -6.82 -11.69 -2.68
C TYR A 80 -7.41 -11.76 -4.10
N ARG A 81 -7.06 -12.78 -4.89
CA ARG A 81 -7.45 -12.94 -6.31
C ARG A 81 -8.96 -12.80 -6.54
N HIS A 82 -9.77 -13.36 -5.64
CA HIS A 82 -11.23 -13.28 -5.75
C HIS A 82 -11.74 -11.84 -5.54
N GLU A 83 -11.16 -11.11 -4.59
CA GLU A 83 -11.49 -9.73 -4.32
C GLU A 83 -11.06 -8.82 -5.48
N LEU A 84 -9.83 -9.00 -5.99
CA LEU A 84 -9.33 -8.24 -7.15
C LEU A 84 -10.22 -8.43 -8.40
N ARG A 85 -10.70 -9.66 -8.65
CA ARG A 85 -11.66 -9.91 -9.75
C ARG A 85 -12.99 -9.20 -9.50
N ARG A 86 -13.52 -9.27 -8.27
CA ARG A 86 -14.76 -8.60 -7.89
C ARG A 86 -14.64 -7.09 -8.02
N TRP A 87 -13.53 -6.49 -7.56
CA TRP A 87 -13.29 -5.06 -7.67
C TRP A 87 -13.16 -4.62 -9.13
N ARG A 88 -12.44 -5.37 -9.95
CA ARG A 88 -12.31 -5.09 -11.39
C ARG A 88 -13.63 -5.10 -12.13
N GLY A 89 -14.60 -5.87 -11.66
CA GLY A 89 -15.97 -5.91 -12.22
C GLY A 89 -16.85 -4.72 -11.84
N GLN A 90 -16.38 -3.81 -10.97
CA GLN A 90 -17.14 -2.62 -10.62
C GLN A 90 -16.89 -1.51 -11.63
N PHE A 91 -17.96 -0.90 -12.12
CA PHE A 91 -17.94 0.01 -13.28
C PHE A 91 -17.13 1.30 -13.04
N ASP A 92 -17.01 1.72 -11.80
CA ASP A 92 -16.38 2.98 -11.37
C ASP A 92 -15.02 2.80 -10.69
N LEU A 93 -14.44 1.61 -10.82
CA LEU A 93 -13.10 1.29 -10.34
C LEU A 93 -12.18 0.91 -11.48
N LEU A 94 -10.99 1.50 -11.50
CA LEU A 94 -9.88 1.01 -12.32
C LEU A 94 -9.00 0.07 -11.48
N VAL A 95 -8.96 -1.20 -11.82
CA VAL A 95 -8.11 -2.19 -11.13
C VAL A 95 -7.16 -2.84 -12.12
N ASP A 96 -5.89 -2.50 -12.04
CA ASP A 96 -4.83 -3.09 -12.86
C ASP A 96 -3.85 -3.89 -12.01
N VAL A 97 -3.51 -5.07 -12.51
CA VAL A 97 -2.57 -6.00 -11.87
C VAL A 97 -1.44 -6.31 -12.84
N THR A 98 -0.21 -6.22 -12.35
CA THR A 98 1.00 -6.60 -13.09
C THR A 98 1.81 -7.64 -12.33
N VAL A 99 2.63 -8.40 -13.06
CA VAL A 99 3.61 -9.30 -12.46
C VAL A 99 5.01 -9.02 -13.03
N ASP A 100 6.06 -9.22 -12.23
CA ASP A 100 7.43 -9.05 -12.71
C ASP A 100 7.81 -10.16 -13.69
N ARG A 101 7.31 -11.37 -13.45
CA ARG A 101 7.56 -12.56 -14.27
C ARG A 101 6.27 -13.28 -14.60
N ALA A 102 5.97 -13.39 -15.89
CA ALA A 102 4.82 -14.14 -16.37
C ALA A 102 5.07 -15.65 -16.30
N THR A 103 4.00 -16.40 -16.06
CA THR A 103 3.94 -17.84 -16.38
C THR A 103 3.29 -18.02 -17.75
N ARG A 104 3.39 -19.24 -18.32
CA ARG A 104 2.82 -19.56 -19.65
C ARG A 104 1.33 -19.19 -19.77
N ASP A 105 0.58 -19.32 -18.66
CA ASP A 105 -0.88 -19.11 -18.64
C ASP A 105 -1.27 -17.69 -18.20
N TRP A 106 -0.28 -16.78 -18.07
CA TRP A 106 -0.55 -15.41 -17.67
C TRP A 106 -0.86 -14.52 -18.88
N ALA A 107 -2.10 -14.05 -18.97
CA ALA A 107 -2.56 -13.12 -20.00
C ALA A 107 -2.64 -11.65 -19.53
N GLY A 108 -2.20 -11.34 -18.29
CA GLY A 108 -2.22 -9.99 -17.73
C GLY A 108 -0.96 -9.19 -18.06
N ARG A 109 -0.85 -8.00 -17.47
CA ARG A 109 0.33 -7.12 -17.66
C ARG A 109 1.58 -7.73 -17.03
N VAL A 110 2.72 -7.45 -17.67
CA VAL A 110 4.05 -7.83 -17.18
C VAL A 110 4.90 -6.55 -17.07
N GLY A 111 5.52 -6.36 -15.93
CA GLY A 111 6.38 -5.21 -15.65
C GLY A 111 6.14 -4.63 -14.26
N VAL A 112 6.83 -3.51 -14.00
CA VAL A 112 6.84 -2.86 -12.68
C VAL A 112 5.60 -1.98 -12.46
N VAL A 113 5.15 -1.90 -11.20
CA VAL A 113 3.96 -1.17 -10.80
C VAL A 113 3.97 0.33 -11.17
N PRO A 114 5.09 1.08 -11.09
CA PRO A 114 5.12 2.48 -11.48
C PRO A 114 4.58 2.77 -12.88
N ARG A 115 4.76 1.84 -13.83
CA ARG A 115 4.21 1.98 -15.19
C ARG A 115 2.69 1.97 -15.26
N LEU A 116 2.01 1.34 -14.30
CA LEU A 116 0.55 1.35 -14.23
C LEU A 116 0.03 2.73 -13.85
N VAL A 117 0.76 3.42 -12.98
CA VAL A 117 0.43 4.78 -12.53
C VAL A 117 0.48 5.79 -13.68
N GLU A 118 1.42 5.62 -14.60
CA GLU A 118 1.58 6.49 -15.77
C GLU A 118 0.34 6.47 -16.69
N GLY A 119 -0.33 5.32 -16.80
CA GLY A 119 -1.55 5.13 -17.62
C GLY A 119 -2.86 5.39 -16.88
N GLY A 120 -2.84 5.74 -15.60
CA GLY A 120 -4.04 5.96 -14.79
C GLY A 120 -4.84 7.18 -15.24
N GLY A 121 -6.18 7.04 -15.28
CA GLY A 121 -7.08 8.11 -15.74
C GLY A 121 -7.54 9.05 -14.61
N TYR A 122 -6.76 9.26 -13.55
CA TYR A 122 -7.05 10.18 -12.44
C TYR A 122 -6.61 11.61 -12.77
N ASP A 123 -7.20 12.61 -12.08
CA ASP A 123 -6.76 14.00 -12.13
C ASP A 123 -5.62 14.24 -11.12
N PRO A 124 -4.37 14.45 -11.56
CA PRO A 124 -3.24 14.61 -10.64
C PRO A 124 -3.39 15.76 -9.64
N GLN A 125 -4.07 16.84 -10.02
CA GLN A 125 -4.24 18.04 -9.18
C GLN A 125 -5.21 17.78 -8.02
N HIS A 126 -6.11 16.81 -8.17
CA HIS A 126 -7.13 16.45 -7.19
C HIS A 126 -7.00 15.00 -6.71
N THR A 127 -5.78 14.45 -6.74
CA THR A 127 -5.52 13.05 -6.35
C THR A 127 -4.85 12.95 -4.98
N VAL A 128 -5.29 11.99 -4.19
CA VAL A 128 -4.57 11.44 -3.02
C VAL A 128 -4.06 10.05 -3.36
N ALA A 129 -2.81 9.75 -3.03
CA ALA A 129 -2.19 8.45 -3.31
C ALA A 129 -1.79 7.71 -2.03
N LEU A 130 -2.13 6.42 -1.95
CA LEU A 130 -1.78 5.53 -0.85
C LEU A 130 -0.90 4.40 -1.38
N LEU A 131 0.34 4.29 -0.89
CA LEU A 131 1.36 3.37 -1.38
C LEU A 131 1.80 2.41 -0.28
N CYS A 132 1.83 1.11 -0.55
CA CYS A 132 2.37 0.10 0.35
C CYS A 132 3.03 -1.04 -0.42
N GLY A 133 4.24 -1.41 -0.02
CA GLY A 133 5.01 -2.49 -0.64
C GLY A 133 6.51 -2.31 -0.41
N PRO A 134 7.35 -2.98 -1.21
CA PRO A 134 8.80 -2.78 -1.14
C PRO A 134 9.17 -1.30 -1.26
N GLU A 135 10.10 -0.83 -0.43
CA GLU A 135 10.48 0.57 -0.36
C GLU A 135 10.93 1.14 -1.72
N ILE A 136 11.69 0.35 -2.46
CA ILE A 136 12.11 0.70 -3.82
C ILE A 136 10.93 0.93 -4.76
N MET A 137 9.88 0.09 -4.68
CA MET A 137 8.66 0.26 -5.46
C MET A 137 7.93 1.55 -5.07
N MET A 138 7.76 1.80 -3.77
CA MET A 138 7.08 3.00 -3.28
C MET A 138 7.81 4.27 -3.71
N ARG A 139 9.14 4.30 -3.63
CA ARG A 139 9.98 5.43 -4.06
C ARG A 139 9.80 5.74 -5.56
N TYR A 140 9.88 4.74 -6.43
CA TYR A 140 9.68 4.95 -7.87
C TYR A 140 8.24 5.31 -8.22
N THR A 141 7.27 4.72 -7.51
CA THR A 141 5.84 5.04 -7.71
C THR A 141 5.55 6.49 -7.29
N ALA A 142 6.06 6.93 -6.15
CA ALA A 142 5.90 8.31 -5.71
C ALA A 142 6.50 9.31 -6.72
N ARG A 143 7.71 9.02 -7.24
CA ARG A 143 8.33 9.83 -8.32
C ARG A 143 7.48 9.86 -9.59
N ALA A 144 6.91 8.73 -9.99
CA ALA A 144 6.02 8.68 -11.16
C ALA A 144 4.73 9.50 -10.94
N LEU A 145 4.16 9.48 -9.73
CA LEU A 145 3.02 10.31 -9.35
C LEU A 145 3.37 11.81 -9.40
N VAL A 146 4.51 12.19 -8.82
CA VAL A 146 5.01 13.58 -8.84
C VAL A 146 5.27 14.05 -10.27
N ALA A 147 5.88 13.24 -11.11
CA ALA A 147 6.11 13.53 -12.53
C ALA A 147 4.79 13.75 -13.30
N ARG A 148 3.69 13.20 -12.84
CA ARG A 148 2.35 13.44 -13.39
C ARG A 148 1.65 14.67 -12.79
N GLY A 149 2.20 15.29 -11.75
CA GLY A 149 1.68 16.49 -11.12
C GLY A 149 0.96 16.27 -9.79
N VAL A 150 0.99 15.08 -9.21
CA VAL A 150 0.51 14.85 -7.83
C VAL A 150 1.53 15.47 -6.87
N THR A 151 1.09 16.31 -5.94
CA THR A 151 1.98 16.95 -4.97
C THR A 151 2.43 15.97 -3.89
N THR A 152 3.65 16.13 -3.39
CA THR A 152 4.27 15.20 -2.43
C THR A 152 3.52 15.09 -1.09
N ASP A 153 2.83 16.16 -0.69
CA ASP A 153 2.00 16.21 0.53
C ASP A 153 0.67 15.43 0.39
N ARG A 154 0.30 15.02 -0.83
CA ARG A 154 -0.86 14.18 -1.13
C ARG A 154 -0.50 12.72 -1.38
N ILE A 155 0.76 12.35 -1.28
CA ILE A 155 1.24 10.97 -1.40
C ILE A 155 1.53 10.44 -0.01
N TYR A 156 0.98 9.28 0.33
CA TYR A 156 1.17 8.60 1.60
C TYR A 156 1.80 7.24 1.38
N VAL A 157 2.82 6.91 2.16
CA VAL A 157 3.56 5.66 2.07
C VAL A 157 3.57 4.94 3.41
N SER A 158 3.44 3.62 3.39
CA SER A 158 3.51 2.81 4.62
C SER A 158 4.90 2.19 4.74
N MET A 159 5.64 2.64 5.73
CA MET A 159 6.99 2.17 6.03
C MET A 159 6.95 0.96 6.96
N GLU A 160 7.90 0.06 6.80
CA GLU A 160 8.07 -1.12 7.64
C GLU A 160 9.42 -1.09 8.33
N ARG A 161 9.44 -1.32 9.63
CA ARG A 161 10.65 -1.54 10.44
C ARG A 161 10.32 -2.55 11.54
N ASN A 162 11.38 -3.20 12.05
CA ASN A 162 11.22 -4.20 13.11
C ASN A 162 10.78 -3.54 14.43
N MET A 163 9.51 -3.67 14.76
CA MET A 163 8.92 -3.10 15.99
C MET A 163 9.06 -4.08 17.16
N LYS A 164 9.45 -3.56 18.34
CA LYS A 164 9.47 -4.32 19.59
C LYS A 164 8.57 -3.71 20.66
N CYS A 165 8.86 -2.48 21.12
CA CYS A 165 8.07 -1.86 22.18
C CYS A 165 6.72 -1.32 21.69
N ALA A 166 6.62 -0.88 20.43
CA ALA A 166 5.47 -0.25 19.80
C ALA A 166 5.01 1.08 20.43
N VAL A 167 5.87 1.73 21.24
CA VAL A 167 5.57 2.99 21.95
C VAL A 167 6.68 4.04 21.83
N GLY A 168 7.62 3.87 20.88
CA GLY A 168 8.67 4.84 20.59
C GLY A 168 9.82 4.88 21.60
N LEU A 169 10.04 3.83 22.41
CA LEU A 169 11.07 3.82 23.46
C LEU A 169 12.35 3.07 23.08
N CYS A 170 12.25 1.94 22.38
CA CYS A 170 13.40 1.03 22.23
C CYS A 170 14.33 1.33 21.04
N GLY A 171 13.95 2.21 20.14
CA GLY A 171 14.73 2.58 18.96
C GLY A 171 14.69 1.58 17.79
N HIS A 172 14.20 0.35 17.97
CA HIS A 172 14.26 -0.69 16.93
C HIS A 172 13.54 -0.37 15.62
N CYS A 173 12.52 0.48 15.69
CA CYS A 173 11.78 0.92 14.51
C CYS A 173 12.14 2.35 14.08
N GLN A 174 13.32 2.82 14.46
CA GLN A 174 13.78 4.16 14.09
C GLN A 174 13.96 4.29 12.58
N PHE A 175 13.47 5.39 12.03
CA PHE A 175 13.61 5.79 10.64
C PHE A 175 13.95 7.28 10.59
N GLY A 176 15.23 7.60 10.51
CA GLY A 176 15.72 8.96 10.70
C GLY A 176 15.28 9.53 12.07
N PRO A 177 14.60 10.68 12.13
CA PRO A 177 14.10 11.26 13.37
C PRO A 177 12.80 10.63 13.89
N HIS A 178 12.21 9.68 13.14
CA HIS A 178 10.90 9.10 13.44
C HIS A 178 11.01 7.70 14.02
N PHE A 179 10.01 7.32 14.83
CA PHE A 179 9.78 5.93 15.23
C PHE A 179 8.53 5.41 14.49
N VAL A 180 8.70 4.43 13.61
CA VAL A 180 7.60 3.89 12.79
C VAL A 180 6.41 3.44 13.64
N CYS A 181 6.64 2.91 14.85
CA CYS A 181 5.56 2.48 15.75
C CYS A 181 4.75 3.61 16.38
N ARG A 182 5.28 4.84 16.40
CA ARG A 182 4.63 6.02 17.01
C ARG A 182 4.20 7.04 15.96
N ASP A 183 5.13 7.39 15.06
CA ASP A 183 4.99 8.48 14.10
C ASP A 183 4.45 7.98 12.73
N GLY A 184 4.61 6.67 12.47
CA GLY A 184 4.12 5.93 11.32
C GLY A 184 3.11 4.84 11.73
N PRO A 185 2.91 3.78 10.95
CA PRO A 185 3.68 3.41 9.74
C PRO A 185 3.37 4.25 8.50
N VAL A 186 2.24 4.94 8.46
CA VAL A 186 1.83 5.75 7.31
C VAL A 186 2.37 7.16 7.47
N PHE A 187 3.22 7.57 6.52
CA PHE A 187 3.82 8.90 6.46
C PHE A 187 3.40 9.64 5.20
N ARG A 188 3.33 10.96 5.26
CA ARG A 188 3.31 11.78 4.06
C ARG A 188 4.68 11.68 3.37
N PHE A 189 4.68 11.59 2.06
CA PHE A 189 5.91 11.39 1.29
C PHE A 189 6.87 12.58 1.42
N ASP A 190 6.37 13.82 1.43
CA ASP A 190 7.16 15.02 1.63
C ASP A 190 7.97 15.02 2.95
N ALA A 191 7.42 14.41 4.00
CA ALA A 191 8.08 14.33 5.31
C ALA A 191 9.25 13.34 5.35
N ILE A 192 9.26 12.34 4.45
CA ILE A 192 10.24 11.25 4.50
C ILE A 192 10.98 11.02 3.17
N GLU A 193 10.70 11.79 2.13
CA GLU A 193 11.33 11.63 0.81
C GLU A 193 12.86 11.61 0.90
N ALA A 194 13.44 12.57 1.64
CA ALA A 194 14.89 12.64 1.82
C ALA A 194 15.45 11.40 2.54
N LEU A 195 14.71 10.84 3.51
CA LEU A 195 15.13 9.66 4.26
C LEU A 195 15.10 8.39 3.39
N MET A 196 14.15 8.29 2.47
CA MET A 196 14.04 7.15 1.55
C MET A 196 15.18 7.08 0.51
N THR A 197 16.02 8.12 0.43
CA THR A 197 17.19 8.14 -0.47
C THR A 197 18.48 7.72 0.20
N VAL A 198 18.49 7.57 1.53
CA VAL A 198 19.66 7.18 2.32
C VAL A 198 19.72 5.67 2.42
N ASP A 199 20.81 5.08 1.89
CA ASP A 199 21.02 3.65 1.96
C ASP A 199 21.26 3.22 3.43
N GLY A 200 20.54 2.21 3.89
CA GLY A 200 20.72 1.62 5.23
C GLY A 200 19.92 2.27 6.36
N LEU A 201 19.04 3.23 6.06
CA LEU A 201 18.04 3.72 7.03
C LEU A 201 16.87 2.75 7.18
#